data_8d1af7a80de994afac7eb6084106cba3
#
_entry.id   8d1af7a80de994afac7eb6084106cba3
#
_cell.length_a   1.000
_cell.length_b   1.000
_cell.length_c   1.000
_cell.angle_alpha   90.00
_cell.angle_beta   90.00
_cell.angle_gamma   90.00
#
_symmetry.space_group_name_H-M   'P 1'
#
loop_
_entity.id
_entity.type
_entity.pdbx_description
1 polymer ?
#
loop_
_entity_poly.entity_id
_entity_poly.type
_entity_poly.pdbx_seq_one_letter_code
_entity_poly.pdbx_strand_id
1 'polypeptide(L)'
;MFLRNISKFISNYRYEQATVESLTTVKAAFLDFFGVTYRGMDEEAPNVALNTVDEIFSGKFNSNLQASIIGRKMKTDMLSAAFINGVAAHVLELDDGHRGAQIHLGAVIFPTALAISEAYDLSGKEFLEGVIVGYEVGILLGQIVNPEHRNKGFHTTGTIGTFIAGAVASKLLKLDEKQTLNALGLCGTQAAGLLESDHSGSMGKVLHVGKAAYNGILSALLARNGFTGSGTIFEGNEGFLKAMVLENTDYDIENFSLENVLKDIGKVRVRDIYFKKYPFCRHLHSSIDTALKLKASIGDEYDHIQNIAVKTYSVAAEHNNFHPKNIEELKQSLPYAVAISLVVGEVSVDSINQLIEYGLLDNYSSVDKVNSIKNLANGMIILADDKLNELYPAKRPSNVVIKLDESFRNGIFQNLTLLPKGDFENPFELRELIDKFKNLNPHYDVKNLTVLDSLEEYSMKYVVSKLNE
;
A
#
# COMPACT_ATOMS: atom_id res chain seq x y z
N MET A 1 4.66 -24.64 -16.96
CA MET A 1 4.59 -23.27 -17.51
C MET A 1 3.65 -22.42 -16.68
N PHE A 2 4.19 -21.80 -15.66
CA PHE A 2 3.45 -21.11 -14.59
C PHE A 2 2.68 -19.88 -15.11
N LEU A 3 3.38 -18.92 -15.77
CA LEU A 3 2.71 -17.72 -16.29
C LEU A 3 1.61 -18.00 -17.31
N ARG A 4 1.67 -19.10 -18.07
CA ARG A 4 0.60 -19.48 -18.99
C ARG A 4 -0.71 -19.79 -18.25
N ASN A 5 -0.65 -20.45 -17.09
CA ASN A 5 -1.84 -20.72 -16.28
C ASN A 5 -2.43 -19.43 -15.70
N ILE A 6 -1.58 -18.50 -15.29
CA ILE A 6 -2.01 -17.16 -14.85
C ILE A 6 -2.67 -16.41 -16.02
N SER A 7 -2.07 -16.42 -17.21
CA SER A 7 -2.65 -15.78 -18.40
C SER A 7 -4.01 -16.33 -18.75
N LYS A 8 -4.17 -17.67 -18.66
CA LYS A 8 -5.45 -18.34 -18.86
C LYS A 8 -6.50 -17.93 -17.82
N PHE A 9 -6.12 -17.82 -16.54
CA PHE A 9 -7.00 -17.30 -15.49
C PHE A 9 -7.45 -15.87 -15.81
N ILE A 10 -6.52 -14.95 -16.08
CA ILE A 10 -6.80 -13.53 -16.37
C ILE A 10 -7.80 -13.40 -17.53
N SER A 11 -7.53 -14.05 -18.68
CA SER A 11 -8.36 -13.91 -19.87
C SER A 11 -9.75 -14.51 -19.70
N ASN A 12 -9.91 -15.56 -18.87
CA ASN A 12 -11.17 -16.29 -18.72
C ASN A 12 -11.99 -15.86 -17.48
N TYR A 13 -11.44 -15.13 -16.52
CA TYR A 13 -12.20 -14.66 -15.36
C TYR A 13 -13.38 -13.78 -15.78
N ARG A 14 -14.54 -13.96 -15.14
CA ARG A 14 -15.77 -13.18 -15.41
C ARG A 14 -16.39 -12.71 -14.11
N TYR A 15 -17.10 -11.58 -14.16
CA TYR A 15 -17.78 -10.96 -13.01
C TYR A 15 -18.68 -11.96 -12.25
N GLU A 16 -19.38 -12.85 -12.96
CA GLU A 16 -20.28 -13.84 -12.38
C GLU A 16 -19.57 -14.89 -11.51
N GLN A 17 -18.25 -14.97 -11.58
CA GLN A 17 -17.42 -15.82 -10.71
C GLN A 17 -17.05 -15.14 -9.40
N ALA A 18 -17.28 -13.81 -9.30
CA ALA A 18 -17.01 -13.07 -8.08
C ALA A 18 -17.99 -13.48 -6.96
N THR A 19 -17.46 -13.66 -5.76
CA THR A 19 -18.29 -13.89 -4.58
C THR A 19 -18.77 -12.56 -3.99
N VAL A 20 -19.88 -12.61 -3.25
CA VAL A 20 -20.37 -11.41 -2.51
C VAL A 20 -19.28 -10.85 -1.60
N GLU A 21 -18.52 -11.73 -0.94
CA GLU A 21 -17.41 -11.34 -0.07
C GLU A 21 -16.31 -10.60 -0.84
N SER A 22 -15.88 -11.11 -2.01
CA SER A 22 -14.88 -10.44 -2.83
C SER A 22 -15.35 -9.07 -3.32
N LEU A 23 -16.60 -8.97 -3.77
CA LEU A 23 -17.19 -7.71 -4.22
C LEU A 23 -17.29 -6.68 -3.08
N THR A 24 -17.71 -7.11 -1.89
CA THR A 24 -17.77 -6.24 -0.70
C THR A 24 -16.37 -5.73 -0.34
N THR A 25 -15.37 -6.63 -0.33
CA THR A 25 -13.99 -6.26 0.03
C THR A 25 -13.38 -5.31 -0.99
N VAL A 26 -13.54 -5.54 -2.30
CA VAL A 26 -12.96 -4.65 -3.32
C VAL A 26 -13.66 -3.29 -3.36
N LYS A 27 -14.96 -3.19 -3.07
CA LYS A 27 -15.66 -1.90 -2.93
C LYS A 27 -15.14 -1.12 -1.71
N ALA A 28 -14.94 -1.80 -0.58
CA ALA A 28 -14.32 -1.22 0.61
C ALA A 28 -12.88 -0.75 0.33
N ALA A 29 -12.10 -1.55 -0.40
CA ALA A 29 -10.75 -1.20 -0.82
C ALA A 29 -10.75 -0.01 -1.79
N PHE A 30 -11.74 0.09 -2.68
CA PHE A 30 -11.86 1.23 -3.58
C PHE A 30 -12.20 2.53 -2.82
N LEU A 31 -13.11 2.46 -1.84
CA LEU A 31 -13.41 3.60 -0.95
C LEU A 31 -12.15 4.07 -0.20
N ASP A 32 -11.41 3.13 0.39
CA ASP A 32 -10.17 3.41 1.12
C ASP A 32 -9.11 4.03 0.21
N PHE A 33 -8.84 3.39 -0.94
CA PHE A 33 -7.92 3.89 -1.95
C PHE A 33 -8.28 5.30 -2.42
N PHE A 34 -9.56 5.55 -2.73
CA PHE A 34 -9.99 6.85 -3.23
C PHE A 34 -9.76 7.95 -2.20
N GLY A 35 -10.12 7.70 -0.93
CA GLY A 35 -9.91 8.67 0.15
C GLY A 35 -8.45 8.96 0.43
N VAL A 36 -7.61 7.92 0.44
CA VAL A 36 -6.16 8.06 0.63
C VAL A 36 -5.51 8.81 -0.54
N THR A 37 -5.89 8.47 -1.78
CA THR A 37 -5.34 9.11 -2.99
C THR A 37 -5.77 10.57 -3.10
N TYR A 38 -7.05 10.86 -2.81
CA TYR A 38 -7.59 12.23 -2.84
C TYR A 38 -6.80 13.15 -1.89
N ARG A 39 -6.58 12.72 -0.66
CA ARG A 39 -5.77 13.45 0.33
C ARG A 39 -4.29 13.46 -0.03
N GLY A 40 -3.78 12.34 -0.54
CA GLY A 40 -2.38 12.20 -0.94
C GLY A 40 -1.97 13.14 -2.07
N MET A 41 -2.92 13.55 -2.92
CA MET A 41 -2.66 14.49 -4.01
C MET A 41 -2.19 15.89 -3.53
N ASP A 42 -2.37 16.22 -2.25
CA ASP A 42 -1.89 17.48 -1.68
C ASP A 42 -0.42 17.42 -1.22
N GLU A 43 0.17 16.22 -1.18
CA GLU A 43 1.56 16.01 -0.79
C GLU A 43 2.55 16.41 -1.91
N GLU A 44 3.83 16.54 -1.56
CA GLU A 44 4.89 17.02 -2.47
C GLU A 44 5.11 16.09 -3.67
N ALA A 45 5.28 14.79 -3.43
CA ALA A 45 5.66 13.84 -4.48
C ALA A 45 4.64 13.75 -5.65
N PRO A 46 3.31 13.67 -5.42
CA PRO A 46 2.33 13.73 -6.50
C PRO A 46 2.34 15.06 -7.27
N ASN A 47 2.57 16.18 -6.59
CA ASN A 47 2.65 17.49 -7.24
C ASN A 47 3.89 17.60 -8.13
N VAL A 48 5.05 17.08 -7.69
CA VAL A 48 6.26 16.98 -8.53
C VAL A 48 6.00 16.09 -9.76
N ALA A 49 5.34 14.94 -9.58
CA ALA A 49 4.97 14.05 -10.68
C ALA A 49 4.02 14.74 -11.68
N LEU A 50 3.02 15.46 -11.18
CA LEU A 50 2.07 16.21 -11.99
C LEU A 50 2.77 17.31 -12.82
N ASN A 51 3.60 18.12 -12.17
CA ASN A 51 4.34 19.19 -12.84
C ASN A 51 5.29 18.64 -13.92
N THR A 52 5.95 17.50 -13.65
CA THR A 52 6.83 16.84 -14.62
C THR A 52 6.05 16.37 -15.86
N VAL A 53 4.87 15.77 -15.67
CA VAL A 53 4.01 15.35 -16.78
C VAL A 53 3.51 16.56 -17.57
N ASP A 54 3.10 17.63 -16.88
CA ASP A 54 2.65 18.87 -17.54
C ASP A 54 3.77 19.54 -18.37
N GLU A 55 5.00 19.56 -17.87
CA GLU A 55 6.18 20.04 -18.60
C GLU A 55 6.42 19.25 -19.88
N ILE A 56 6.35 17.90 -19.83
CA ILE A 56 6.57 17.04 -20.99
C ILE A 56 5.52 17.29 -22.08
N PHE A 57 4.27 17.45 -21.70
CA PHE A 57 3.16 17.55 -22.65
C PHE A 57 2.70 18.99 -22.93
N SER A 58 3.23 19.99 -22.21
CA SER A 58 2.91 21.43 -22.38
C SER A 58 1.39 21.72 -22.43
N GLY A 59 0.59 21.01 -21.62
CA GLY A 59 -0.87 21.15 -21.56
C GLY A 59 -1.62 20.74 -22.84
N LYS A 60 -0.96 20.12 -23.81
CA LYS A 60 -1.55 19.71 -25.11
C LYS A 60 -1.65 18.19 -25.21
N PHE A 61 -2.68 17.61 -24.57
CA PHE A 61 -3.01 16.22 -24.79
C PHE A 61 -3.97 16.08 -25.97
N ASN A 62 -3.50 15.55 -27.10
CA ASN A 62 -4.31 15.20 -28.27
C ASN A 62 -4.76 13.72 -28.27
N SER A 63 -4.69 13.04 -27.12
CA SER A 63 -5.13 11.65 -27.02
C SER A 63 -6.62 11.57 -26.72
N ASN A 64 -7.32 10.70 -27.44
CA ASN A 64 -8.71 10.34 -27.12
C ASN A 64 -8.79 9.42 -25.87
N LEU A 65 -7.66 8.86 -25.43
CA LEU A 65 -7.54 7.98 -24.27
C LEU A 65 -7.05 8.77 -23.07
N GLN A 66 -7.95 9.55 -22.47
CA GLN A 66 -7.68 10.36 -21.30
C GLN A 66 -8.30 9.75 -20.04
N ALA A 67 -7.63 9.99 -18.92
CA ALA A 67 -8.13 9.64 -17.58
C ALA A 67 -7.91 10.78 -16.59
N SER A 68 -8.75 10.81 -15.56
CA SER A 68 -8.77 11.83 -14.53
C SER A 68 -7.63 11.67 -13.54
N ILE A 69 -7.11 12.79 -13.07
CA ILE A 69 -6.28 12.86 -11.88
C ILE A 69 -7.22 13.05 -10.69
N ILE A 70 -7.17 12.11 -9.72
CA ILE A 70 -8.02 12.14 -8.53
C ILE A 70 -7.76 13.42 -7.74
N GLY A 71 -8.83 14.08 -7.30
CA GLY A 71 -8.74 15.32 -6.52
C GLY A 71 -8.30 16.55 -7.33
N ARG A 72 -8.22 16.43 -8.66
CA ARG A 72 -7.91 17.56 -9.57
C ARG A 72 -8.95 17.61 -10.69
N LYS A 73 -9.38 18.85 -11.05
CA LYS A 73 -10.31 19.08 -12.16
C LYS A 73 -9.56 19.07 -13.51
N MET A 74 -8.77 18.00 -13.74
CA MET A 74 -8.01 17.85 -14.97
C MET A 74 -7.87 16.39 -15.37
N LYS A 75 -7.62 16.17 -16.65
CA LYS A 75 -7.31 14.88 -17.24
C LYS A 75 -5.98 14.94 -17.97
N THR A 76 -5.32 13.81 -18.05
CA THR A 76 -4.12 13.61 -18.86
C THR A 76 -4.24 12.32 -19.66
N ASP A 77 -3.21 11.91 -20.39
CA ASP A 77 -3.23 10.60 -21.01
C ASP A 77 -3.32 9.48 -19.95
N MET A 78 -3.84 8.35 -20.36
CA MET A 78 -4.14 7.23 -19.50
C MET A 78 -2.91 6.72 -18.69
N LEU A 79 -1.72 6.72 -19.31
CA LEU A 79 -0.49 6.23 -18.67
C LEU A 79 -0.03 7.21 -17.58
N SER A 80 -0.01 8.50 -17.90
CA SER A 80 0.36 9.56 -16.97
C SER A 80 -0.62 9.67 -15.80
N ALA A 81 -1.94 9.51 -16.05
CA ALA A 81 -2.93 9.49 -14.99
C ALA A 81 -2.72 8.33 -14.01
N ALA A 82 -2.45 7.12 -14.54
CA ALA A 82 -2.15 5.96 -13.71
C ALA A 82 -0.87 6.18 -12.87
N PHE A 83 0.17 6.78 -13.47
CA PHE A 83 1.41 7.12 -12.78
C PHE A 83 1.17 8.09 -11.62
N ILE A 84 0.54 9.24 -11.87
CA ILE A 84 0.33 10.28 -10.86
C ILE A 84 -0.58 9.77 -9.73
N ASN A 85 -1.71 9.12 -10.07
CA ASN A 85 -2.62 8.56 -9.09
C ASN A 85 -1.97 7.44 -8.26
N GLY A 86 -1.07 6.64 -8.84
CA GLY A 86 -0.28 5.63 -8.13
C GLY A 86 0.69 6.23 -7.13
N VAL A 87 1.38 7.32 -7.47
CA VAL A 87 2.23 8.07 -6.55
C VAL A 87 1.40 8.62 -5.38
N ALA A 88 0.26 9.25 -5.68
CA ALA A 88 -0.63 9.83 -4.67
C ALA A 88 -1.25 8.77 -3.74
N ALA A 89 -1.55 7.58 -4.26
CA ALA A 89 -2.11 6.48 -3.48
C ALA A 89 -1.18 5.96 -2.38
N HIS A 90 0.14 6.06 -2.59
CA HIS A 90 1.13 5.47 -1.68
C HIS A 90 1.82 6.49 -0.76
N VAL A 91 1.75 7.78 -1.08
CA VAL A 91 2.54 8.82 -0.38
C VAL A 91 2.21 8.96 1.10
N LEU A 92 0.97 8.72 1.51
CA LEU A 92 0.55 8.86 2.92
C LEU A 92 0.86 7.63 3.79
N GLU A 93 1.38 6.53 3.24
CA GLU A 93 1.55 5.27 3.98
C GLU A 93 0.23 4.78 4.64
N LEU A 94 -0.91 5.04 3.98
CA LEU A 94 -2.27 4.70 4.46
C LEU A 94 -3.03 3.72 3.56
N ASP A 95 -2.41 3.32 2.45
CA ASP A 95 -2.94 2.36 1.48
C ASP A 95 -3.01 0.93 2.04
N ASP A 96 -3.83 0.10 1.41
CA ASP A 96 -4.02 -1.30 1.78
C ASP A 96 -2.76 -2.15 1.59
N GLY A 97 -2.85 -3.39 2.00
CA GLY A 97 -1.78 -4.36 1.72
C GLY A 97 -2.18 -5.77 2.10
N HIS A 98 -1.29 -6.72 1.79
CA HIS A 98 -1.45 -8.11 2.16
C HIS A 98 -0.24 -8.60 2.96
N ARG A 99 -0.50 -9.15 4.17
CA ARG A 99 0.55 -9.50 5.15
C ARG A 99 1.50 -10.58 4.63
N GLY A 100 0.96 -11.67 4.10
CA GLY A 100 1.77 -12.79 3.59
C GLY A 100 2.45 -12.50 2.26
N ALA A 101 1.87 -11.63 1.43
CA ALA A 101 2.47 -11.22 0.16
C ALA A 101 3.45 -10.05 0.30
N GLN A 102 3.47 -9.36 1.45
CA GLN A 102 4.32 -8.20 1.77
C GLN A 102 4.29 -7.13 0.66
N ILE A 103 3.08 -6.76 0.24
CA ILE A 103 2.84 -5.87 -0.91
C ILE A 103 1.66 -4.95 -0.63
N HIS A 104 1.69 -3.75 -1.22
CA HIS A 104 0.61 -2.77 -1.26
C HIS A 104 -0.09 -2.86 -2.62
N LEU A 105 -1.28 -3.48 -2.65
CA LEU A 105 -1.92 -3.88 -3.90
C LEU A 105 -2.78 -2.77 -4.50
N GLY A 106 -3.68 -2.19 -3.70
CA GLY A 106 -4.65 -1.20 -4.17
C GLY A 106 -4.01 0.01 -4.82
N ALA A 107 -2.85 0.45 -4.30
CA ALA A 107 -2.10 1.58 -4.84
C ALA A 107 -1.61 1.37 -6.29
N VAL A 108 -1.50 0.12 -6.76
CA VAL A 108 -1.18 -0.22 -8.16
C VAL A 108 -2.43 -0.60 -8.95
N ILE A 109 -3.31 -1.41 -8.35
CA ILE A 109 -4.51 -1.95 -9.01
C ILE A 109 -5.46 -0.84 -9.42
N PHE A 110 -5.85 0.02 -8.48
CA PHE A 110 -6.88 1.04 -8.74
C PHE A 110 -6.45 2.12 -9.71
N PRO A 111 -5.24 2.71 -9.65
CA PRO A 111 -4.78 3.66 -10.66
C PRO A 111 -4.77 3.06 -12.06
N THR A 112 -4.30 1.81 -12.19
CA THR A 112 -4.32 1.07 -13.46
C THR A 112 -5.74 0.84 -13.96
N ALA A 113 -6.63 0.34 -13.09
CA ALA A 113 -8.00 0.00 -13.46
C ALA A 113 -8.82 1.25 -13.80
N LEU A 114 -8.71 2.32 -13.00
CA LEU A 114 -9.42 3.58 -13.24
C LEU A 114 -8.99 4.22 -14.56
N ALA A 115 -7.70 4.32 -14.81
CA ALA A 115 -7.17 4.95 -16.01
C ALA A 115 -7.67 4.25 -17.29
N ILE A 116 -7.63 2.92 -17.32
CA ILE A 116 -8.12 2.15 -18.49
C ILE A 116 -9.65 2.24 -18.59
N SER A 117 -10.35 2.02 -17.47
CA SER A 117 -11.81 1.96 -17.49
C SER A 117 -12.44 3.30 -17.85
N GLU A 118 -11.87 4.42 -17.39
CA GLU A 118 -12.31 5.75 -17.81
C GLU A 118 -11.99 6.01 -19.29
N ALA A 119 -10.76 5.72 -19.72
CA ALA A 119 -10.33 5.97 -21.09
C ALA A 119 -11.15 5.20 -22.14
N TYR A 120 -11.53 3.95 -21.83
CA TYR A 120 -12.30 3.07 -22.71
C TYR A 120 -13.80 3.02 -22.37
N ASP A 121 -14.27 3.81 -21.42
CA ASP A 121 -15.67 3.89 -20.98
C ASP A 121 -16.24 2.51 -20.59
N LEU A 122 -15.48 1.75 -19.80
CA LEU A 122 -15.89 0.43 -19.37
C LEU A 122 -16.96 0.52 -18.27
N SER A 123 -17.75 -0.56 -18.12
CA SER A 123 -18.74 -0.68 -17.04
C SER A 123 -18.06 -0.95 -15.68
N GLY A 124 -18.79 -0.63 -14.60
CA GLY A 124 -18.35 -0.98 -13.25
C GLY A 124 -18.14 -2.48 -13.04
N LYS A 125 -18.88 -3.36 -13.76
CA LYS A 125 -18.64 -4.80 -13.72
C LYS A 125 -17.28 -5.17 -14.32
N GLU A 126 -16.93 -4.62 -15.48
CA GLU A 126 -15.63 -4.85 -16.10
C GLU A 126 -14.50 -4.30 -15.22
N PHE A 127 -14.68 -3.11 -14.63
CA PHE A 127 -13.74 -2.56 -13.66
C PHE A 127 -13.50 -3.52 -12.49
N LEU A 128 -14.58 -4.04 -11.86
CA LEU A 128 -14.48 -4.99 -10.75
C LEU A 128 -13.81 -6.31 -11.14
N GLU A 129 -14.04 -6.82 -12.37
CA GLU A 129 -13.29 -7.97 -12.91
C GLU A 129 -11.78 -7.70 -12.90
N GLY A 130 -11.36 -6.55 -13.42
CA GLY A 130 -9.95 -6.16 -13.47
C GLY A 130 -9.34 -6.03 -12.09
N VAL A 131 -10.06 -5.41 -11.15
CA VAL A 131 -9.62 -5.22 -9.76
C VAL A 131 -9.44 -6.56 -9.06
N ILE A 132 -10.42 -7.48 -9.13
CA ILE A 132 -10.33 -8.80 -8.50
C ILE A 132 -9.16 -9.60 -9.08
N VAL A 133 -9.00 -9.60 -10.41
CA VAL A 133 -7.85 -10.25 -11.08
C VAL A 133 -6.53 -9.68 -10.56
N GLY A 134 -6.44 -8.37 -10.39
CA GLY A 134 -5.25 -7.71 -9.84
C GLY A 134 -4.90 -8.22 -8.44
N TYR A 135 -5.87 -8.27 -7.53
CA TYR A 135 -5.67 -8.79 -6.18
C TYR A 135 -5.27 -10.27 -6.18
N GLU A 136 -5.99 -11.12 -6.91
CA GLU A 136 -5.72 -12.57 -6.96
C GLU A 136 -4.30 -12.86 -7.49
N VAL A 137 -3.92 -12.23 -8.60
CA VAL A 137 -2.58 -12.41 -9.18
C VAL A 137 -1.50 -11.81 -8.29
N GLY A 138 -1.76 -10.62 -7.73
CA GLY A 138 -0.79 -9.92 -6.90
C GLY A 138 -0.48 -10.63 -5.59
N ILE A 139 -1.51 -11.12 -4.89
CA ILE A 139 -1.33 -11.87 -3.65
C ILE A 139 -0.61 -13.19 -3.94
N LEU A 140 -1.01 -13.90 -5.02
CA LEU A 140 -0.37 -15.14 -5.42
C LEU A 140 1.13 -14.96 -5.68
N LEU A 141 1.49 -14.01 -6.56
CA LEU A 141 2.90 -13.76 -6.90
C LEU A 141 3.69 -13.24 -5.69
N GLY A 142 3.11 -12.34 -4.91
CA GLY A 142 3.73 -11.81 -3.70
C GLY A 142 4.04 -12.90 -2.66
N GLN A 143 3.15 -13.86 -2.47
CA GLN A 143 3.38 -14.99 -1.55
C GLN A 143 4.45 -15.97 -2.04
N ILE A 144 4.64 -16.08 -3.36
CA ILE A 144 5.69 -16.92 -3.96
C ILE A 144 7.07 -16.31 -3.72
N VAL A 145 7.20 -15.00 -3.85
CA VAL A 145 8.52 -14.35 -3.85
C VAL A 145 8.99 -13.91 -2.47
N ASN A 146 8.09 -13.74 -1.51
CA ASN A 146 8.44 -13.23 -0.18
C ASN A 146 8.50 -14.37 0.87
N PRO A 147 9.37 -14.24 1.88
CA PRO A 147 10.13 -13.02 2.25
C PRO A 147 11.47 -12.81 1.49
N GLU A 148 11.95 -13.77 0.71
CA GLU A 148 13.30 -13.78 0.13
C GLU A 148 13.56 -12.56 -0.77
N HIS A 149 12.58 -12.19 -1.59
CA HIS A 149 12.66 -11.03 -2.48
C HIS A 149 12.87 -9.71 -1.71
N ARG A 150 12.07 -9.52 -0.65
CA ARG A 150 12.24 -8.35 0.23
C ARG A 150 13.56 -8.36 0.96
N ASN A 151 14.01 -9.52 1.43
CA ASN A 151 15.30 -9.67 2.15
C ASN A 151 16.50 -9.34 1.25
N LYS A 152 16.36 -9.48 -0.07
CA LYS A 152 17.36 -9.02 -1.06
C LYS A 152 17.31 -7.52 -1.33
N GLY A 153 16.44 -6.77 -0.67
CA GLY A 153 16.36 -5.32 -0.82
C GLY A 153 15.42 -4.85 -1.94
N PHE A 154 14.55 -5.71 -2.46
CA PHE A 154 13.58 -5.31 -3.47
C PHE A 154 12.26 -4.85 -2.84
N HIS A 155 11.67 -3.79 -3.39
CA HIS A 155 10.33 -3.34 -3.04
C HIS A 155 9.29 -4.10 -3.85
N THR A 156 8.61 -5.07 -3.22
CA THR A 156 7.64 -5.97 -3.87
C THR A 156 6.56 -5.20 -4.63
N THR A 157 6.10 -4.06 -4.10
CA THR A 157 5.08 -3.22 -4.77
C THR A 157 5.57 -2.64 -6.10
N GLY A 158 6.86 -2.34 -6.23
CA GLY A 158 7.44 -1.88 -7.49
C GLY A 158 7.66 -3.00 -8.50
N THR A 159 8.10 -4.17 -8.03
CA THR A 159 8.45 -5.31 -8.88
C THR A 159 7.23 -6.15 -9.26
N ILE A 160 6.58 -6.82 -8.30
CA ILE A 160 5.37 -7.61 -8.53
C ILE A 160 4.20 -6.70 -8.94
N GLY A 161 4.17 -5.45 -8.46
CA GLY A 161 3.17 -4.46 -8.89
C GLY A 161 3.14 -4.25 -10.41
N THR A 162 4.29 -4.35 -11.09
CA THR A 162 4.33 -4.26 -12.56
C THR A 162 3.59 -5.43 -13.21
N PHE A 163 3.71 -6.65 -12.68
CA PHE A 163 2.92 -7.81 -13.14
C PHE A 163 1.43 -7.64 -12.82
N ILE A 164 1.09 -7.10 -11.64
CA ILE A 164 -0.29 -6.80 -11.24
C ILE A 164 -0.93 -5.84 -12.23
N ALA A 165 -0.28 -4.72 -12.51
CA ALA A 165 -0.77 -3.73 -13.45
C ALA A 165 -0.94 -4.32 -14.87
N GLY A 166 0.00 -5.17 -15.31
CA GLY A 166 -0.11 -5.91 -16.55
C GLY A 166 -1.30 -6.88 -16.59
N ALA A 167 -1.57 -7.56 -15.48
CA ALA A 167 -2.73 -8.45 -15.35
C ALA A 167 -4.06 -7.69 -15.39
N VAL A 168 -4.18 -6.61 -14.63
CA VAL A 168 -5.34 -5.70 -14.65
C VAL A 168 -5.57 -5.13 -16.04
N ALA A 169 -4.52 -4.61 -16.66
CA ALA A 169 -4.59 -4.02 -17.99
C ALA A 169 -4.97 -5.04 -19.05
N SER A 170 -4.39 -6.25 -19.01
CA SER A 170 -4.73 -7.35 -19.95
C SER A 170 -6.20 -7.73 -19.84
N LYS A 171 -6.74 -7.81 -18.60
CA LYS A 171 -8.14 -8.11 -18.36
C LYS A 171 -9.06 -7.03 -18.93
N LEU A 172 -8.82 -5.77 -18.60
CA LEU A 172 -9.66 -4.64 -19.00
C LEU A 172 -9.58 -4.35 -20.51
N LEU A 173 -8.42 -4.58 -21.13
CA LEU A 173 -8.23 -4.46 -22.57
C LEU A 173 -8.70 -5.70 -23.34
N LYS A 174 -9.26 -6.71 -22.66
CA LYS A 174 -9.81 -7.96 -23.23
C LYS A 174 -8.78 -8.73 -24.07
N LEU A 175 -7.53 -8.79 -23.60
CA LEU A 175 -6.48 -9.54 -24.27
C LEU A 175 -6.75 -11.05 -24.22
N ASP A 176 -6.41 -11.76 -25.29
CA ASP A 176 -6.44 -13.21 -25.29
C ASP A 176 -5.31 -13.81 -24.43
N GLU A 177 -5.29 -15.14 -24.25
CA GLU A 177 -4.30 -15.84 -23.44
C GLU A 177 -2.87 -15.59 -23.92
N LYS A 178 -2.63 -15.56 -25.24
CA LYS A 178 -1.30 -15.34 -25.83
C LYS A 178 -0.85 -13.88 -25.64
N GLN A 179 -1.73 -12.92 -25.89
CA GLN A 179 -1.44 -11.50 -25.68
C GLN A 179 -1.18 -11.23 -24.20
N THR A 180 -1.98 -11.79 -23.29
CA THR A 180 -1.80 -11.67 -21.84
C THR A 180 -0.45 -12.26 -21.40
N LEU A 181 -0.05 -13.43 -21.93
CA LEU A 181 1.26 -14.01 -21.64
C LEU A 181 2.40 -13.10 -22.10
N ASN A 182 2.29 -12.51 -23.30
CA ASN A 182 3.27 -11.54 -23.79
C ASN A 182 3.32 -10.30 -22.91
N ALA A 183 2.17 -9.76 -22.48
CA ALA A 183 2.10 -8.62 -21.58
C ALA A 183 2.81 -8.89 -20.25
N LEU A 184 2.56 -10.04 -19.61
CA LEU A 184 3.25 -10.43 -18.38
C LEU A 184 4.75 -10.64 -18.62
N GLY A 185 5.14 -11.20 -19.77
CA GLY A 185 6.54 -11.32 -20.17
C GLY A 185 7.25 -9.97 -20.29
N LEU A 186 6.58 -8.96 -20.83
CA LEU A 186 7.08 -7.58 -20.91
C LEU A 186 7.11 -6.90 -19.53
N CYS A 187 6.17 -7.20 -18.64
CA CYS A 187 6.18 -6.69 -17.27
C CYS A 187 7.43 -7.15 -16.50
N GLY A 188 7.83 -8.41 -16.65
CA GLY A 188 8.99 -8.95 -15.96
C GLY A 188 10.29 -8.23 -16.30
N THR A 189 10.48 -7.77 -17.55
CA THR A 189 11.66 -7.01 -17.95
C THR A 189 11.69 -5.58 -17.41
N GLN A 190 10.56 -5.07 -16.90
CA GLN A 190 10.40 -3.71 -16.37
C GLN A 190 10.19 -3.69 -14.86
N ALA A 191 10.12 -4.87 -14.23
CA ALA A 191 9.94 -5.02 -12.79
C ALA A 191 11.17 -4.50 -12.03
N ALA A 192 11.04 -3.38 -11.33
CA ALA A 192 12.13 -2.74 -10.58
C ALA A 192 11.62 -1.99 -9.36
N GLY A 193 12.50 -1.79 -8.38
CA GLY A 193 12.25 -1.05 -7.15
C GLY A 193 13.17 -1.54 -6.04
N LEU A 194 13.94 -0.64 -5.43
CA LEU A 194 14.89 -0.95 -4.37
C LEU A 194 14.43 -0.32 -3.05
N LEU A 195 14.49 -1.08 -1.96
CA LEU A 195 14.13 -0.60 -0.62
C LEU A 195 15.11 0.45 -0.07
N GLU A 196 16.29 0.60 -0.66
CA GLU A 196 17.23 1.66 -0.28
C GLU A 196 16.59 3.05 -0.34
N SER A 197 15.65 3.27 -1.27
CA SER A 197 14.88 4.52 -1.36
C SER A 197 14.01 4.79 -0.12
N ASP A 198 13.55 3.74 0.55
CA ASP A 198 12.79 3.84 1.81
C ASP A 198 13.72 4.11 2.99
N HIS A 199 14.84 3.40 3.07
CA HIS A 199 15.85 3.58 4.11
C HIS A 199 16.53 4.96 4.07
N SER A 200 16.73 5.51 2.87
CA SER A 200 17.34 6.84 2.68
C SER A 200 16.36 8.01 2.84
N GLY A 201 15.08 7.75 3.14
CA GLY A 201 14.06 8.77 3.30
C GLY A 201 13.77 9.57 2.03
N SER A 202 13.85 8.93 0.86
CA SER A 202 13.60 9.56 -0.43
C SER A 202 12.19 9.26 -0.97
N MET A 203 11.71 10.09 -1.92
CA MET A 203 10.43 9.85 -2.63
C MET A 203 10.47 8.63 -3.57
N GLY A 204 11.62 7.92 -3.68
CA GLY A 204 11.78 6.78 -4.59
C GLY A 204 10.80 5.63 -4.34
N LYS A 205 10.37 5.42 -3.10
CA LYS A 205 9.38 4.39 -2.76
C LYS A 205 8.04 4.62 -3.45
N VAL A 206 7.52 5.84 -3.42
CA VAL A 206 6.23 6.16 -4.06
C VAL A 206 6.31 6.17 -5.57
N LEU A 207 7.47 6.53 -6.13
CA LEU A 207 7.76 6.39 -7.57
C LEU A 207 7.56 4.95 -8.05
N HIS A 208 7.96 3.94 -7.25
CA HIS A 208 7.84 2.53 -7.65
C HIS A 208 6.39 2.16 -7.99
N VAL A 209 5.42 2.69 -7.26
CA VAL A 209 3.99 2.40 -7.43
C VAL A 209 3.46 3.00 -8.73
N GLY A 210 3.67 4.29 -8.93
CA GLY A 210 3.26 4.97 -10.16
C GLY A 210 3.91 4.35 -11.40
N LYS A 211 5.22 4.06 -11.32
CA LYS A 211 5.97 3.38 -12.40
C LYS A 211 5.41 1.98 -12.69
N ALA A 212 5.03 1.21 -11.67
CA ALA A 212 4.45 -0.13 -11.85
C ALA A 212 3.14 -0.04 -12.62
N ALA A 213 2.24 0.88 -12.26
CA ALA A 213 0.99 1.12 -12.96
C ALA A 213 1.23 1.52 -14.43
N TYR A 214 2.11 2.50 -14.66
CA TYR A 214 2.50 2.95 -16.01
C TYR A 214 3.03 1.80 -16.88
N ASN A 215 4.03 1.08 -16.39
CA ASN A 215 4.73 0.02 -17.13
C ASN A 215 3.82 -1.18 -17.42
N GLY A 216 2.93 -1.54 -16.49
CA GLY A 216 1.98 -2.61 -16.71
C GLY A 216 0.97 -2.29 -17.82
N ILE A 217 0.42 -1.07 -17.85
CA ILE A 217 -0.47 -0.61 -18.93
C ILE A 217 0.29 -0.60 -20.26
N LEU A 218 1.49 -0.04 -20.28
CA LEU A 218 2.33 0.00 -21.50
C LEU A 218 2.60 -1.41 -22.02
N SER A 219 2.95 -2.36 -21.15
CA SER A 219 3.20 -3.76 -21.52
C SER A 219 1.98 -4.42 -22.18
N ALA A 220 0.78 -4.19 -21.62
CA ALA A 220 -0.47 -4.73 -22.17
C ALA A 220 -0.80 -4.10 -23.55
N LEU A 221 -0.60 -2.80 -23.71
CA LEU A 221 -0.79 -2.11 -24.98
C LEU A 221 0.19 -2.59 -26.07
N LEU A 222 1.46 -2.77 -25.71
CA LEU A 222 2.46 -3.33 -26.62
C LEU A 222 2.10 -4.76 -27.04
N ALA A 223 1.71 -5.62 -26.13
CA ALA A 223 1.30 -6.98 -26.42
C ALA A 223 0.03 -7.04 -27.29
N ARG A 224 -0.94 -6.16 -27.05
CA ARG A 224 -2.14 -6.01 -27.90
C ARG A 224 -1.79 -5.69 -29.35
N ASN A 225 -0.74 -4.90 -29.56
CA ASN A 225 -0.27 -4.51 -30.89
C ASN A 225 0.79 -5.48 -31.47
N GLY A 226 0.99 -6.65 -30.87
CA GLY A 226 1.82 -7.72 -31.42
C GLY A 226 3.26 -7.78 -30.91
N PHE A 227 3.64 -6.96 -29.92
CA PHE A 227 4.95 -7.07 -29.28
C PHE A 227 5.03 -8.33 -28.45
N THR A 228 6.11 -9.08 -28.54
CA THR A 228 6.28 -10.37 -27.85
C THR A 228 7.05 -10.22 -26.56
N GLY A 229 6.63 -10.95 -25.52
CA GLY A 229 7.31 -11.09 -24.24
C GLY A 229 7.69 -12.55 -23.97
N SER A 230 8.69 -12.78 -23.12
CA SER A 230 9.08 -14.14 -22.74
C SER A 230 8.01 -14.79 -21.86
N GLY A 231 7.44 -15.90 -22.32
CA GLY A 231 6.47 -16.68 -21.57
C GLY A 231 7.04 -17.39 -20.33
N THR A 232 8.36 -17.38 -20.15
CA THR A 232 9.09 -17.97 -19.03
C THR A 232 9.82 -16.91 -18.19
N ILE A 233 9.48 -15.63 -18.35
CA ILE A 233 10.18 -14.51 -17.65
C ILE A 233 10.16 -14.65 -16.12
N PHE A 234 9.17 -15.30 -15.55
CA PHE A 234 9.04 -15.49 -14.12
C PHE A 234 9.84 -16.70 -13.64
N GLU A 235 9.62 -17.87 -14.25
CA GLU A 235 10.16 -19.15 -13.81
C GLU A 235 11.38 -19.66 -14.61
N GLY A 236 11.84 -18.95 -15.64
CA GLY A 236 12.93 -19.38 -16.51
C GLY A 236 14.32 -19.27 -15.86
N ASN A 237 15.31 -19.91 -16.50
CA ASN A 237 16.70 -19.97 -16.00
C ASN A 237 17.38 -18.61 -15.82
N GLU A 238 16.93 -17.58 -16.51
CA GLU A 238 17.34 -16.17 -16.35
C GLU A 238 16.14 -15.30 -15.97
N GLY A 239 15.08 -15.93 -15.40
CA GLY A 239 13.84 -15.30 -15.03
C GLY A 239 13.87 -14.63 -13.66
N PHE A 240 12.72 -14.02 -13.32
CA PHE A 240 12.53 -13.22 -12.12
C PHE A 240 12.87 -13.99 -10.83
N LEU A 241 12.39 -15.25 -10.69
CA LEU A 241 12.64 -16.04 -9.49
C LEU A 241 14.13 -16.23 -9.27
N LYS A 242 14.86 -16.64 -10.31
CA LYS A 242 16.31 -16.90 -10.20
C LYS A 242 17.09 -15.60 -9.96
N ALA A 243 16.74 -14.54 -10.65
CA ALA A 243 17.48 -13.27 -10.56
C ALA A 243 17.23 -12.51 -9.26
N MET A 244 15.99 -12.54 -8.74
CA MET A 244 15.55 -11.62 -7.68
C MET A 244 15.04 -12.31 -6.39
N VAL A 245 14.95 -13.65 -6.35
CA VAL A 245 14.39 -14.38 -5.20
C VAL A 245 15.36 -15.43 -4.68
N LEU A 246 15.86 -16.33 -5.53
CA LEU A 246 16.67 -17.47 -5.12
C LEU A 246 18.10 -17.07 -4.76
N GLU A 247 18.68 -17.68 -3.72
CA GLU A 247 20.06 -17.38 -3.29
C GLU A 247 21.09 -18.25 -4.00
N ASN A 248 20.77 -19.51 -4.34
CA ASN A 248 21.64 -20.47 -4.97
C ASN A 248 21.14 -20.93 -6.34
N THR A 249 22.08 -21.16 -7.26
CA THR A 249 21.81 -21.68 -8.60
C THR A 249 21.32 -23.14 -8.62
N ASP A 250 21.50 -23.86 -7.50
CA ASP A 250 21.10 -25.26 -7.34
C ASP A 250 19.71 -25.44 -6.71
N TYR A 251 18.99 -24.34 -6.48
CA TYR A 251 17.60 -24.41 -6.03
C TYR A 251 16.74 -24.92 -7.18
N ASP A 252 16.33 -26.17 -7.04
CA ASP A 252 15.49 -26.84 -8.03
C ASP A 252 14.12 -26.12 -8.05
N ILE A 253 13.86 -25.35 -9.13
CA ILE A 253 12.58 -24.69 -9.37
C ILE A 253 11.45 -25.74 -9.40
N GLU A 254 11.78 -27.02 -9.66
CA GLU A 254 10.86 -28.16 -9.59
C GLU A 254 10.37 -28.43 -8.15
N ASN A 255 11.17 -28.09 -7.13
CA ASN A 255 10.77 -28.17 -5.72
C ASN A 255 9.92 -26.99 -5.24
N PHE A 256 9.93 -25.87 -5.95
CA PHE A 256 8.91 -24.83 -5.79
C PHE A 256 7.63 -25.36 -6.44
N SER A 257 6.72 -25.89 -5.63
CA SER A 257 5.46 -26.47 -6.11
C SER A 257 4.52 -25.39 -6.68
N LEU A 258 4.98 -24.69 -7.74
CA LEU A 258 4.19 -23.70 -8.49
C LEU A 258 2.84 -24.29 -8.94
N GLU A 259 2.76 -25.60 -9.20
CA GLU A 259 1.52 -26.27 -9.54
C GLU A 259 0.53 -26.34 -8.36
N ASN A 260 1.02 -26.53 -7.13
CA ASN A 260 0.15 -26.53 -5.94
C ASN A 260 -0.38 -25.13 -5.65
N VAL A 261 0.42 -24.10 -5.86
CA VAL A 261 0.01 -22.69 -5.69
C VAL A 261 -1.06 -22.30 -6.72
N LEU A 262 -0.96 -22.82 -7.95
CA LEU A 262 -1.95 -22.57 -9.00
C LEU A 262 -3.32 -23.21 -8.73
N LYS A 263 -3.41 -24.28 -7.92
CA LYS A 263 -4.69 -24.87 -7.51
C LYS A 263 -5.57 -23.91 -6.73
N ASP A 264 -4.95 -22.87 -6.17
CA ASP A 264 -5.61 -21.88 -5.34
C ASP A 264 -5.88 -20.55 -6.07
N ILE A 265 -5.55 -20.43 -7.36
CA ILE A 265 -5.84 -19.21 -8.12
C ILE A 265 -7.36 -19.02 -8.27
N GLY A 266 -7.86 -17.81 -8.00
CA GLY A 266 -9.30 -17.52 -8.01
C GLY A 266 -10.04 -17.87 -6.71
N LYS A 267 -9.34 -18.29 -5.65
CA LYS A 267 -9.93 -18.51 -4.33
C LYS A 267 -9.84 -17.21 -3.50
N VAL A 268 -10.78 -16.32 -3.68
CA VAL A 268 -11.11 -15.13 -2.86
C VAL A 268 -9.99 -14.64 -1.88
N ARG A 269 -8.77 -14.50 -2.41
CA ARG A 269 -7.59 -14.04 -1.62
C ARG A 269 -7.72 -12.58 -1.19
N VAL A 270 -8.50 -11.81 -1.93
CA VAL A 270 -8.73 -10.39 -1.65
C VAL A 270 -9.34 -10.14 -0.27
N ARG A 271 -10.02 -11.13 0.34
CA ARG A 271 -10.55 -10.99 1.70
C ARG A 271 -9.49 -10.81 2.78
N ASP A 272 -8.26 -11.28 2.54
CA ASP A 272 -7.18 -11.31 3.53
C ASP A 272 -6.31 -10.04 3.48
N ILE A 273 -6.74 -9.00 2.75
CA ILE A 273 -6.08 -7.69 2.77
C ILE A 273 -6.31 -6.97 4.10
N TYR A 274 -5.40 -6.07 4.42
CA TYR A 274 -5.57 -5.16 5.55
C TYR A 274 -5.70 -3.71 5.07
N PHE A 275 -6.37 -2.88 5.85
CA PHE A 275 -6.39 -1.42 5.71
C PHE A 275 -5.53 -0.77 6.79
N LYS A 276 -4.83 0.31 6.47
CA LYS A 276 -4.04 1.05 7.44
C LYS A 276 -4.89 2.09 8.17
N LYS A 277 -4.72 2.17 9.48
CA LYS A 277 -5.35 3.18 10.33
C LYS A 277 -4.47 4.41 10.51
N TYR A 278 -3.16 4.24 10.53
CA TYR A 278 -2.18 5.26 10.85
C TYR A 278 -1.24 5.51 9.67
N PRO A 279 -0.81 6.77 9.40
CA PRO A 279 0.10 7.11 8.31
C PRO A 279 1.56 6.74 8.65
N PHE A 280 1.78 5.48 8.95
CA PHE A 280 3.05 4.88 9.32
C PHE A 280 3.22 3.51 8.65
N CYS A 281 4.45 3.02 8.61
CA CYS A 281 4.74 1.65 8.22
C CYS A 281 3.87 0.66 8.98
N ARG A 282 3.32 -0.34 8.28
CA ARG A 282 2.40 -1.33 8.90
C ARG A 282 3.01 -2.05 10.09
N HIS A 283 4.33 -2.23 10.12
CA HIS A 283 5.04 -2.86 11.23
C HIS A 283 4.90 -2.11 12.57
N LEU A 284 4.57 -0.81 12.54
CA LEU A 284 4.45 0.04 13.73
C LEU A 284 3.03 0.09 14.31
N HIS A 285 2.01 -0.36 13.56
CA HIS A 285 0.61 -0.17 13.94
C HIS A 285 0.22 -0.82 15.27
N SER A 286 0.74 -2.03 15.59
CA SER A 286 0.48 -2.66 16.88
C SER A 286 1.07 -1.86 18.04
N SER A 287 2.23 -1.26 17.83
CA SER A 287 2.87 -0.40 18.85
C SER A 287 2.08 0.89 19.05
N ILE A 288 1.56 1.48 17.98
CA ILE A 288 0.68 2.65 18.04
C ILE A 288 -0.63 2.31 18.77
N ASP A 289 -1.32 1.23 18.39
CA ASP A 289 -2.55 0.79 19.06
C ASP A 289 -2.32 0.54 20.56
N THR A 290 -1.17 -0.07 20.91
CA THR A 290 -0.80 -0.34 22.29
C THR A 290 -0.53 0.95 23.06
N ALA A 291 0.23 1.89 22.46
CA ALA A 291 0.56 3.18 23.08
C ALA A 291 -0.69 4.05 23.29
N LEU A 292 -1.62 4.06 22.33
CA LEU A 292 -2.90 4.78 22.47
C LEU A 292 -3.77 4.22 23.61
N LYS A 293 -3.79 2.89 23.81
CA LYS A 293 -4.46 2.27 24.97
C LYS A 293 -3.81 2.67 26.30
N LEU A 294 -2.48 2.76 26.31
CA LEU A 294 -1.74 3.23 27.49
C LEU A 294 -2.00 4.72 27.74
N LYS A 295 -2.03 5.56 26.71
CA LYS A 295 -2.42 6.98 26.80
C LYS A 295 -3.79 7.14 27.43
N ALA A 296 -4.77 6.33 27.03
CA ALA A 296 -6.09 6.35 27.63
C ALA A 296 -6.08 5.99 29.14
N SER A 297 -5.10 5.19 29.58
CA SER A 297 -4.96 4.78 31.00
C SER A 297 -4.21 5.80 31.86
N ILE A 298 -3.25 6.55 31.26
CA ILE A 298 -2.43 7.54 32.00
C ILE A 298 -2.92 8.97 31.82
N GLY A 299 -3.84 9.23 30.86
CA GLY A 299 -4.29 10.61 30.59
C GLY A 299 -3.15 11.48 30.04
N ASP A 300 -3.05 12.73 30.51
CA ASP A 300 -2.03 13.69 30.09
C ASP A 300 -0.74 13.64 30.92
N GLU A 301 -0.54 12.54 31.65
CA GLU A 301 0.60 12.36 32.56
C GLU A 301 1.89 11.92 31.83
N TYR A 302 2.02 12.17 30.52
CA TYR A 302 3.18 11.76 29.71
C TYR A 302 4.50 12.39 30.17
N ASP A 303 4.48 13.58 30.82
CA ASP A 303 5.69 14.24 31.35
C ASP A 303 6.25 13.50 32.58
N HIS A 304 5.46 12.61 33.21
CA HIS A 304 5.89 11.75 34.32
C HIS A 304 6.39 10.39 33.86
N ILE A 305 6.48 10.13 32.55
CA ILE A 305 7.03 8.87 32.04
C ILE A 305 8.55 8.87 32.21
N GLN A 306 9.06 7.97 33.06
CA GLN A 306 10.48 7.75 33.27
C GLN A 306 11.13 6.86 32.21
N ASN A 307 10.47 5.77 31.86
CA ASN A 307 11.00 4.76 30.94
C ASN A 307 9.91 4.20 30.03
N ILE A 308 10.26 3.94 28.79
CA ILE A 308 9.44 3.24 27.82
C ILE A 308 10.24 2.06 27.28
N ALA A 309 9.65 0.86 27.28
CA ALA A 309 10.21 -0.30 26.60
C ALA A 309 9.17 -0.88 25.62
N VAL A 310 9.59 -1.08 24.36
CA VAL A 310 8.78 -1.71 23.32
C VAL A 310 9.40 -3.07 23.00
N LYS A 311 8.64 -4.15 23.23
CA LYS A 311 8.99 -5.50 22.84
C LYS A 311 8.14 -5.90 21.65
N THR A 312 8.77 -6.29 20.55
CA THR A 312 8.08 -6.64 19.30
C THR A 312 8.88 -7.69 18.53
N TYR A 313 8.41 -8.09 17.35
CA TYR A 313 9.14 -9.01 16.48
C TYR A 313 10.28 -8.29 15.74
N SER A 314 11.29 -9.04 15.27
CA SER A 314 12.56 -8.54 14.76
C SER A 314 12.39 -7.47 13.67
N VAL A 315 11.56 -7.72 12.65
CA VAL A 315 11.34 -6.78 11.54
C VAL A 315 10.75 -5.43 12.03
N ALA A 316 9.88 -5.45 13.03
CA ALA A 316 9.36 -4.20 13.60
C ALA A 316 10.41 -3.48 14.46
N ALA A 317 11.27 -4.23 15.16
CA ALA A 317 12.34 -3.66 15.97
C ALA A 317 13.46 -3.00 15.13
N GLU A 318 13.61 -3.38 13.87
CA GLU A 318 14.54 -2.75 12.91
C GLU A 318 14.17 -1.29 12.58
N HIS A 319 12.88 -0.91 12.77
CA HIS A 319 12.41 0.47 12.57
C HIS A 319 12.80 1.41 13.73
N ASN A 320 14.05 1.39 14.15
CA ASN A 320 14.58 2.06 15.34
C ASN A 320 15.28 3.39 15.04
N ASN A 321 14.85 4.13 14.03
CA ASN A 321 15.39 5.46 13.75
C ASN A 321 14.96 6.47 14.85
N PHE A 322 15.89 6.84 15.72
CA PHE A 322 15.69 7.80 16.81
C PHE A 322 15.82 9.27 16.38
N HIS A 323 16.27 9.53 15.15
CA HIS A 323 16.55 10.87 14.65
C HIS A 323 16.09 11.05 13.20
N PRO A 324 14.76 10.90 12.91
CA PRO A 324 14.25 11.09 11.57
C PRO A 324 14.46 12.54 11.10
N LYS A 325 14.95 12.72 9.86
CA LYS A 325 15.29 14.02 9.28
C LYS A 325 14.22 14.56 8.34
N ASN A 326 13.31 13.72 7.91
CA ASN A 326 12.23 14.07 7.00
C ASN A 326 10.99 13.21 7.30
N ILE A 327 9.88 13.51 6.62
CA ILE A 327 8.60 12.84 6.83
C ILE A 327 8.66 11.35 6.45
N GLU A 328 9.46 10.96 5.45
CA GLU A 328 9.56 9.57 5.01
C GLU A 328 10.29 8.72 6.07
N GLU A 329 11.37 9.24 6.65
CA GLU A 329 12.04 8.60 7.79
C GLU A 329 11.14 8.56 9.03
N LEU A 330 10.36 9.63 9.29
CA LEU A 330 9.42 9.69 10.42
C LEU A 330 8.38 8.58 10.34
N LYS A 331 7.79 8.35 9.15
CA LYS A 331 6.79 7.30 8.92
C LYS A 331 7.34 5.88 9.16
N GLN A 332 8.66 5.71 9.20
CA GLN A 332 9.35 4.46 9.47
C GLN A 332 9.90 4.38 10.92
N SER A 333 9.73 5.42 11.75
CA SER A 333 10.31 5.49 13.10
C SER A 333 9.37 4.93 14.16
N LEU A 334 9.69 3.77 14.72
CA LEU A 334 8.97 3.17 15.85
C LEU A 334 9.03 4.05 17.13
N PRO A 335 10.20 4.62 17.52
CA PRO A 335 10.28 5.51 18.69
C PRO A 335 9.32 6.70 18.58
N TYR A 336 9.31 7.36 17.44
CA TYR A 336 8.44 8.53 17.23
C TYR A 336 6.97 8.15 17.12
N ALA A 337 6.64 7.04 16.47
CA ALA A 337 5.26 6.55 16.40
C ALA A 337 4.66 6.30 17.80
N VAL A 338 5.42 5.67 18.69
CA VAL A 338 5.00 5.41 20.09
C VAL A 338 4.96 6.70 20.90
N ALA A 339 5.98 7.56 20.81
CA ALA A 339 6.03 8.82 21.56
C ALA A 339 4.89 9.78 21.17
N ILE A 340 4.61 9.93 19.87
CA ILE A 340 3.47 10.72 19.37
C ILE A 340 2.16 10.16 19.94
N SER A 341 1.97 8.84 19.92
CA SER A 341 0.78 8.20 20.46
C SER A 341 0.56 8.48 21.93
N LEU A 342 1.62 8.44 22.76
CA LEU A 342 1.56 8.70 24.19
C LEU A 342 1.34 10.17 24.53
N VAL A 343 1.92 11.08 23.78
CA VAL A 343 1.85 12.53 24.06
C VAL A 343 0.57 13.13 23.46
N VAL A 344 0.29 12.86 22.19
CA VAL A 344 -0.84 13.48 21.47
C VAL A 344 -2.15 12.74 21.74
N GLY A 345 -2.12 11.40 21.80
CA GLY A 345 -3.33 10.56 21.92
C GLY A 345 -4.09 10.38 20.61
N GLU A 346 -3.56 10.92 19.52
CA GLU A 346 -4.06 10.79 18.15
C GLU A 346 -2.89 10.65 17.18
N VAL A 347 -3.08 9.84 16.13
CA VAL A 347 -2.09 9.62 15.07
C VAL A 347 -2.80 9.71 13.73
N SER A 348 -2.88 10.92 13.19
CA SER A 348 -3.49 11.26 11.91
C SER A 348 -2.50 12.00 11.01
N VAL A 349 -2.82 12.15 9.71
CA VAL A 349 -2.00 12.95 8.78
C VAL A 349 -1.90 14.39 9.29
N ASP A 350 -3.02 14.96 9.70
CA ASP A 350 -3.07 16.36 10.14
C ASP A 350 -2.33 16.57 11.45
N SER A 351 -2.43 15.64 12.43
CA SER A 351 -1.68 15.75 13.68
C SER A 351 -0.17 15.67 13.46
N ILE A 352 0.27 14.83 12.50
CA ILE A 352 1.70 14.70 12.15
C ILE A 352 2.19 15.98 11.44
N ASN A 353 1.45 16.48 10.45
CA ASN A 353 1.81 17.70 9.74
C ASN A 353 1.92 18.90 10.71
N GLN A 354 0.98 19.04 11.65
CA GLN A 354 1.03 20.05 12.69
C GLN A 354 2.27 19.91 13.57
N LEU A 355 2.65 18.69 13.96
CA LEU A 355 3.87 18.47 14.74
C LEU A 355 5.13 18.83 13.95
N ILE A 356 5.16 18.57 12.64
CA ILE A 356 6.28 18.96 11.77
C ILE A 356 6.37 20.50 11.68
N GLU A 357 5.25 21.18 11.48
CA GLU A 357 5.19 22.66 11.52
C GLU A 357 5.69 23.23 12.86
N TYR A 358 5.48 22.53 13.96
CA TYR A 358 5.98 22.88 15.28
C TYR A 358 7.45 22.47 15.53
N GLY A 359 8.17 22.02 14.49
CA GLY A 359 9.59 21.67 14.54
C GLY A 359 9.89 20.27 15.05
N LEU A 360 9.01 19.30 14.81
CA LEU A 360 9.26 17.91 15.22
C LEU A 360 10.53 17.34 14.58
N LEU A 361 10.83 17.72 13.35
CA LEU A 361 12.00 17.26 12.60
C LEU A 361 13.21 18.20 12.72
N ASP A 362 13.06 19.36 13.38
CA ASP A 362 14.13 20.34 13.59
C ASP A 362 15.01 19.97 14.79
N ASN A 363 16.20 20.53 14.86
CA ASN A 363 17.07 20.34 16.03
C ASN A 363 16.47 20.93 17.31
N TYR A 364 15.66 21.97 17.20
CA TYR A 364 15.02 22.68 18.32
C TYR A 364 13.55 23.00 17.99
N SER A 365 12.68 22.90 19.00
CA SER A 365 11.31 23.39 18.94
C SER A 365 11.00 24.27 20.14
N SER A 366 10.26 25.37 19.92
CA SER A 366 9.71 26.20 21.00
C SER A 366 8.45 25.61 21.64
N VAL A 367 7.96 24.49 21.14
CA VAL A 367 6.73 23.84 21.61
C VAL A 367 7.08 22.70 22.57
N ASP A 368 6.72 22.83 23.84
CA ASP A 368 7.03 21.85 24.90
C ASP A 368 6.56 20.45 24.55
N LYS A 369 5.37 20.32 23.98
CA LYS A 369 4.80 19.03 23.55
C LYS A 369 5.69 18.31 22.52
N VAL A 370 6.30 19.03 21.60
CA VAL A 370 7.26 18.49 20.61
C VAL A 370 8.54 18.04 21.31
N ASN A 371 9.02 18.81 22.29
CA ASN A 371 10.22 18.44 23.05
C ASN A 371 9.97 17.20 23.90
N SER A 372 8.78 17.05 24.52
CA SER A 372 8.38 15.82 25.24
C SER A 372 8.38 14.60 24.29
N ILE A 373 7.85 14.73 23.06
CA ILE A 373 7.89 13.64 22.06
C ILE A 373 9.34 13.23 21.77
N LYS A 374 10.22 14.20 21.48
CA LYS A 374 11.64 13.93 21.19
C LYS A 374 12.36 13.25 22.35
N ASN A 375 12.13 13.73 23.57
CA ASN A 375 12.74 13.18 24.78
C ASN A 375 12.28 11.73 25.03
N LEU A 376 10.97 11.45 24.90
CA LEU A 376 10.43 10.11 25.07
C LEU A 376 10.92 9.16 23.97
N ALA A 377 10.98 9.62 22.73
CA ALA A 377 11.51 8.84 21.62
C ALA A 377 12.98 8.47 21.85
N ASN A 378 13.83 9.44 22.21
CA ASN A 378 15.27 9.21 22.43
C ASN A 378 15.58 8.35 23.64
N GLY A 379 14.72 8.36 24.67
CA GLY A 379 14.86 7.52 25.88
C GLY A 379 14.26 6.12 25.76
N MET A 380 13.68 5.76 24.60
CA MET A 380 12.96 4.51 24.41
C MET A 380 13.89 3.29 24.23
N ILE A 381 13.55 2.18 24.85
CA ILE A 381 14.23 0.89 24.67
C ILE A 381 13.39 0.04 23.70
N ILE A 382 13.97 -0.38 22.58
CA ILE A 382 13.34 -1.27 21.62
C ILE A 382 14.03 -2.63 21.65
N LEU A 383 13.25 -3.69 21.80
CA LEU A 383 13.74 -5.06 21.92
C LEU A 383 12.99 -5.99 20.96
N ALA A 384 13.73 -6.77 20.19
CA ALA A 384 13.19 -7.96 19.54
C ALA A 384 12.96 -9.03 20.61
N ASP A 385 11.75 -9.61 20.66
CA ASP A 385 11.36 -10.64 21.61
C ASP A 385 11.10 -11.95 20.87
N ASP A 386 11.79 -13.02 21.23
CA ASP A 386 11.73 -14.30 20.54
C ASP A 386 10.32 -14.88 20.48
N LYS A 387 9.55 -14.78 21.61
CA LYS A 387 8.18 -15.29 21.66
C LYS A 387 7.23 -14.51 20.76
N LEU A 388 7.44 -13.20 20.66
CA LEU A 388 6.67 -12.37 19.75
C LEU A 388 7.09 -12.59 18.29
N ASN A 389 8.36 -12.90 18.07
CA ASN A 389 8.89 -13.20 16.74
C ASN A 389 8.35 -14.52 16.17
N GLU A 390 8.09 -15.54 16.99
CA GLU A 390 7.45 -16.80 16.59
C GLU A 390 6.03 -16.60 16.04
N LEU A 391 5.36 -15.49 16.39
CA LEU A 391 4.03 -15.18 15.89
C LEU A 391 4.04 -14.48 14.51
N TYR A 392 5.18 -13.93 14.09
CA TYR A 392 5.34 -13.30 12.79
C TYR A 392 5.65 -14.38 11.72
N PRO A 393 5.13 -14.29 10.47
CA PRO A 393 4.32 -13.21 9.93
C PRO A 393 2.79 -13.34 10.16
N ALA A 394 2.32 -14.41 10.80
CA ALA A 394 0.90 -14.65 11.02
C ALA A 394 0.24 -13.57 11.89
N LYS A 395 0.97 -12.99 12.84
CA LYS A 395 0.55 -11.82 13.62
C LYS A 395 1.66 -10.76 13.61
N ARG A 396 1.33 -9.55 14.03
CA ARG A 396 2.27 -8.43 14.17
C ARG A 396 2.23 -7.89 15.61
N PRO A 397 2.72 -8.66 16.59
CA PRO A 397 2.56 -8.34 18.00
C PRO A 397 3.46 -7.20 18.45
N SER A 398 2.97 -6.39 19.40
CA SER A 398 3.80 -5.43 20.13
C SER A 398 3.31 -5.27 21.57
N ASN A 399 4.25 -5.31 22.51
CA ASN A 399 4.04 -5.04 23.92
C ASN A 399 4.78 -3.76 24.29
N VAL A 400 4.05 -2.74 24.74
CA VAL A 400 4.63 -1.48 25.24
C VAL A 400 4.48 -1.46 26.76
N VAL A 401 5.58 -1.16 27.44
CA VAL A 401 5.68 -1.01 28.89
C VAL A 401 6.13 0.41 29.20
N ILE A 402 5.40 1.10 30.07
CA ILE A 402 5.78 2.42 30.58
C ILE A 402 5.91 2.37 32.09
N LYS A 403 6.93 3.04 32.63
CA LYS A 403 7.10 3.27 34.06
C LYS A 403 6.93 4.76 34.33
N LEU A 404 6.02 5.12 35.25
CA LEU A 404 5.84 6.49 35.70
C LEU A 404 6.77 6.79 36.88
N ASP A 405 7.02 8.08 37.10
CA ASP A 405 7.80 8.59 38.22
C ASP A 405 7.15 8.21 39.57
N GLU A 406 7.95 7.67 40.49
CA GLU A 406 7.52 7.24 41.79
C GLU A 406 7.01 8.40 42.68
N SER A 407 7.48 9.64 42.44
CA SER A 407 7.02 10.81 43.16
C SER A 407 5.59 11.24 42.79
N PHE A 408 5.09 10.81 41.65
CA PHE A 408 3.76 11.17 41.13
C PHE A 408 2.75 10.03 41.32
N ARG A 409 3.02 8.89 40.69
CA ARG A 409 2.15 7.68 40.70
C ARG A 409 3.02 6.46 40.48
N ASN A 410 3.42 5.80 41.55
CA ASN A 410 4.22 4.59 41.37
C ASN A 410 3.42 3.55 40.60
N GLY A 411 3.86 3.22 39.38
CA GLY A 411 3.17 2.22 38.56
C GLY A 411 3.88 1.88 37.26
N ILE A 412 3.80 0.60 36.95
CA ILE A 412 4.17 0.07 35.65
C ILE A 412 2.87 -0.20 34.91
N PHE A 413 2.72 0.39 33.72
CA PHE A 413 1.60 0.18 32.82
C PHE A 413 2.10 -0.58 31.60
N GLN A 414 1.39 -1.61 31.19
CA GLN A 414 1.74 -2.39 30.01
C GLN A 414 0.49 -2.82 29.26
N ASN A 415 0.62 -2.95 27.95
CA ASN A 415 -0.43 -3.50 27.10
C ASN A 415 0.21 -4.27 25.94
N LEU A 416 -0.51 -5.26 25.42
CA LEU A 416 -0.12 -6.10 24.29
C LEU A 416 -1.18 -6.02 23.20
N THR A 417 -0.77 -5.73 21.98
CA THR A 417 -1.60 -5.86 20.79
C THR A 417 -1.00 -6.93 19.89
N LEU A 418 -1.79 -7.95 19.54
CA LEU A 418 -1.36 -9.05 18.66
C LEU A 418 -1.68 -8.77 17.20
N LEU A 419 -2.83 -8.14 16.96
CA LEU A 419 -3.39 -7.84 15.64
C LEU A 419 -3.87 -6.39 15.64
N PRO A 420 -3.19 -5.49 14.92
CA PRO A 420 -3.59 -4.09 14.87
C PRO A 420 -4.91 -3.92 14.11
N LYS A 421 -5.63 -2.83 14.38
CA LYS A 421 -6.86 -2.49 13.67
C LYS A 421 -6.60 -2.43 12.16
N GLY A 422 -7.52 -3.01 11.40
CA GLY A 422 -7.50 -3.09 9.96
C GLY A 422 -6.94 -4.41 9.40
N ASP A 423 -6.33 -5.30 10.20
CA ASP A 423 -6.06 -6.67 9.76
C ASP A 423 -7.38 -7.42 9.52
N PHE A 424 -7.38 -8.43 8.64
CA PHE A 424 -8.62 -9.15 8.29
C PHE A 424 -9.25 -9.88 9.49
N GLU A 425 -8.47 -10.20 10.54
CA GLU A 425 -8.98 -10.74 11.80
C GLU A 425 -9.47 -9.66 12.80
N ASN A 426 -9.14 -8.39 12.53
CA ASN A 426 -9.59 -7.21 13.29
C ASN A 426 -9.99 -6.10 12.30
N PRO A 427 -10.97 -6.36 11.41
CA PRO A 427 -11.27 -5.53 10.25
C PRO A 427 -11.89 -4.19 10.64
N PHE A 428 -11.81 -3.22 9.75
CA PHE A 428 -12.69 -2.06 9.80
C PHE A 428 -14.12 -2.47 9.44
N GLU A 429 -15.08 -1.91 10.16
CA GLU A 429 -16.46 -1.84 9.68
C GLU A 429 -16.57 -0.79 8.56
N LEU A 430 -17.55 -0.94 7.68
CA LEU A 430 -17.77 0.03 6.59
C LEU A 430 -17.91 1.46 7.12
N ARG A 431 -18.60 1.65 8.24
CA ARG A 431 -18.74 2.97 8.89
C ARG A 431 -17.38 3.55 9.29
N GLU A 432 -16.47 2.75 9.83
CA GLU A 432 -15.14 3.19 10.22
C GLU A 432 -14.29 3.59 9.00
N LEU A 433 -14.46 2.91 7.85
CA LEU A 433 -13.80 3.32 6.59
C LEU A 433 -14.37 4.64 6.06
N ILE A 434 -15.67 4.84 6.14
CA ILE A 434 -16.32 6.12 5.80
C ILE A 434 -15.82 7.23 6.74
N ASP A 435 -15.67 6.96 8.03
CA ASP A 435 -15.14 7.93 8.99
C ASP A 435 -13.65 8.22 8.72
N LYS A 436 -12.84 7.21 8.36
CA LYS A 436 -11.45 7.40 7.87
C LYS A 436 -11.44 8.32 6.64
N PHE A 437 -12.32 8.08 5.67
CA PHE A 437 -12.44 8.92 4.48
C PHE A 437 -12.75 10.38 4.84
N LYS A 438 -13.76 10.61 5.69
CA LYS A 438 -14.18 11.96 6.13
C LYS A 438 -13.06 12.70 6.88
N ASN A 439 -12.34 12.00 7.74
CA ASN A 439 -11.24 12.58 8.50
C ASN A 439 -10.07 12.99 7.58
N LEU A 440 -9.80 12.19 6.54
CA LEU A 440 -8.78 12.54 5.55
C LEU A 440 -9.24 13.69 4.64
N ASN A 441 -10.53 13.79 4.34
CA ASN A 441 -11.09 14.68 3.33
C ASN A 441 -12.28 15.48 3.90
N PRO A 442 -12.08 16.39 4.88
CA PRO A 442 -13.17 17.04 5.60
C PRO A 442 -14.05 17.96 4.73
N HIS A 443 -13.52 18.41 3.58
CA HIS A 443 -14.23 19.30 2.66
C HIS A 443 -14.92 18.56 1.49
N TYR A 444 -14.78 17.23 1.43
CA TYR A 444 -15.37 16.42 0.37
C TYR A 444 -16.86 16.16 0.62
N ASP A 445 -17.71 16.33 -0.40
CA ASP A 445 -19.12 15.95 -0.27
C ASP A 445 -19.30 14.43 -0.34
N VAL A 446 -19.44 13.82 0.83
CA VAL A 446 -19.58 12.36 0.96
C VAL A 446 -20.80 11.78 0.23
N LYS A 447 -21.77 12.59 -0.22
CA LYS A 447 -22.87 12.13 -1.06
C LYS A 447 -22.39 11.57 -2.38
N ASN A 448 -21.26 12.03 -2.88
CA ASN A 448 -20.67 11.53 -4.11
C ASN A 448 -20.19 10.07 -3.98
N LEU A 449 -19.91 9.59 -2.75
CA LEU A 449 -19.55 8.20 -2.49
C LEU A 449 -20.69 7.21 -2.71
N THR A 450 -21.95 7.65 -2.71
CA THR A 450 -23.11 6.76 -2.92
C THR A 450 -23.09 6.05 -4.27
N VAL A 451 -22.34 6.58 -5.26
CA VAL A 451 -22.12 5.90 -6.55
C VAL A 451 -21.42 4.54 -6.40
N LEU A 452 -20.68 4.32 -5.31
CA LEU A 452 -20.00 3.07 -5.02
C LEU A 452 -20.95 1.95 -4.60
N ASP A 453 -22.13 2.28 -4.06
CA ASP A 453 -23.11 1.28 -3.62
C ASP A 453 -23.63 0.45 -4.81
N SER A 454 -23.84 1.11 -5.96
CA SER A 454 -24.33 0.52 -7.21
C SER A 454 -23.31 0.64 -8.34
N LEU A 455 -22.02 0.50 -8.01
CA LEU A 455 -20.89 0.67 -8.95
C LEU A 455 -21.08 -0.12 -10.25
N GLU A 456 -21.63 -1.33 -10.15
CA GLU A 456 -21.87 -2.24 -11.29
C GLU A 456 -22.86 -1.70 -12.33
N GLU A 457 -23.71 -0.75 -11.96
CA GLU A 457 -24.80 -0.22 -12.79
C GLU A 457 -24.34 0.93 -13.69
N TYR A 458 -23.15 1.48 -13.42
CA TYR A 458 -22.66 2.69 -14.08
C TYR A 458 -21.45 2.43 -15.00
N SER A 459 -21.23 3.36 -15.94
CA SER A 459 -19.94 3.45 -16.62
C SER A 459 -18.89 4.08 -15.72
N MET A 460 -17.63 3.69 -15.88
CA MET A 460 -16.55 4.25 -15.05
C MET A 460 -16.27 5.73 -15.34
N LYS A 461 -16.58 6.23 -16.52
CA LYS A 461 -16.55 7.68 -16.77
C LYS A 461 -17.52 8.45 -15.87
N TYR A 462 -18.75 7.93 -15.70
CA TYR A 462 -19.73 8.52 -14.80
C TYR A 462 -19.27 8.44 -13.34
N VAL A 463 -18.80 7.25 -12.91
CA VAL A 463 -18.32 7.04 -11.54
C VAL A 463 -17.19 8.00 -11.20
N VAL A 464 -16.14 8.06 -12.04
CA VAL A 464 -14.98 8.93 -11.81
C VAL A 464 -15.37 10.41 -11.84
N SER A 465 -16.25 10.80 -12.77
CA SER A 465 -16.76 12.18 -12.81
C SER A 465 -17.47 12.54 -11.51
N LYS A 466 -18.33 11.63 -11.03
CA LYS A 466 -19.10 11.85 -9.79
C LYS A 466 -18.22 11.92 -8.54
N LEU A 467 -17.19 11.09 -8.49
CA LEU A 467 -16.23 11.08 -7.38
C LEU A 467 -15.31 12.33 -7.39
N ASN A 468 -15.08 12.98 -8.52
CA ASN A 468 -14.24 14.18 -8.63
C ASN A 468 -15.03 15.50 -8.57
N GLU A 469 -16.37 15.47 -8.39
CA GLU A 469 -17.20 16.64 -8.11
C GLU A 469 -16.95 17.20 -6.70
#